data_9a8e8e85073b1c04ef4b91df846645e8
#
_entry.id   9a8e8e85073b1c04ef4b91df846645e8
#
_cell.length_a   1.000
_cell.length_b   1.000
_cell.length_c   1.000
_cell.angle_alpha   90.00
_cell.angle_beta   90.00
_cell.angle_gamma   90.00
#
_symmetry.space_group_name_H-M   'P 1'
#
loop_
_entity.id
_entity.type
_entity.pdbx_description
1 polymer ?
#
loop_
_entity_poly.entity_id
_entity_poly.type
_entity_poly.pdbx_seq_one_letter_code
_entity_poly.pdbx_strand_id
1 'polypeptide(L)'
;MSITIRFSDYALETNETLIQRIQFVYSPLNELFRSLHVLLNPRHHGTNIDWVIEIQDKLTEEFYENLHYFQLFYELGVSPILLCNFRYHMTTIEEEIQNLKEFLVNYPTIRLIEYLERIIDDRENAFIPTLAKGLEWKDFSLNENDQLLKDLKRNATSVYRRLFSFIDWYRKSIFDDTWKEKLIEQKLLIEIQKQSSFLREKGFIEMFNHLQIDRIHWKKDALSIIKPFDQEIHLKDSDSIMLLPSYFIWPHLFVESF
;
A
#
# COMPACT_ATOMS: atom_id res chain seq x y z
N MET A 1 2.52 -8.31 -19.78
CA MET A 1 3.50 -7.95 -18.73
C MET A 1 2.90 -8.36 -17.40
N SER A 2 3.69 -8.84 -16.46
CA SER A 2 3.20 -9.37 -15.19
C SER A 2 4.27 -9.35 -14.09
N ILE A 3 3.83 -9.26 -12.84
CA ILE A 3 4.63 -9.69 -11.70
C ILE A 3 4.43 -11.19 -11.57
N THR A 4 5.53 -11.95 -11.57
CA THR A 4 5.51 -13.41 -11.39
C THR A 4 6.16 -13.76 -10.07
N ILE A 5 5.38 -14.34 -9.14
CA ILE A 5 5.88 -14.79 -7.84
C ILE A 5 6.08 -16.31 -7.93
N ARG A 6 7.34 -16.76 -7.85
CA ARG A 6 7.72 -18.18 -7.86
C ARG A 6 8.05 -18.66 -6.47
N PHE A 7 7.66 -19.88 -6.20
CA PHE A 7 8.04 -20.61 -4.99
C PHE A 7 9.27 -21.46 -5.30
N SER A 8 10.37 -21.26 -4.57
CA SER A 8 11.68 -21.83 -4.90
C SER A 8 11.67 -23.36 -4.98
N ASP A 9 10.92 -24.03 -4.13
CA ASP A 9 10.82 -25.49 -4.06
C ASP A 9 9.39 -26.00 -4.18
N TYR A 10 8.59 -25.36 -5.05
CA TYR A 10 7.16 -25.66 -5.21
C TYR A 10 6.85 -27.15 -5.38
N ALA A 11 7.72 -27.91 -6.04
CA ALA A 11 7.55 -29.35 -6.23
C ALA A 11 7.56 -30.16 -4.92
N LEU A 12 8.12 -29.59 -3.84
CA LEU A 12 8.17 -30.17 -2.50
C LEU A 12 7.07 -29.61 -1.58
N GLU A 13 6.38 -28.55 -2.00
CA GLU A 13 5.34 -27.91 -1.22
C GLU A 13 4.05 -28.74 -1.23
N THR A 14 3.44 -28.88 -0.06
CA THR A 14 2.08 -29.38 0.08
C THR A 14 1.09 -28.22 0.17
N ASN A 15 -0.20 -28.50 -0.04
CA ASN A 15 -1.21 -27.46 0.17
C ASN A 15 -1.20 -26.90 1.61
N GLU A 16 -0.88 -27.73 2.59
CA GLU A 16 -0.77 -27.31 4.00
C GLU A 16 0.41 -26.36 4.21
N THR A 17 1.58 -26.62 3.63
CA THR A 17 2.74 -25.74 3.72
C THR A 17 2.49 -24.41 3.01
N LEU A 18 1.86 -24.42 1.85
CA LEU A 18 1.49 -23.21 1.11
C LEU A 18 0.46 -22.36 1.87
N ILE A 19 -0.53 -22.99 2.53
CA ILE A 19 -1.51 -22.27 3.36
C ILE A 19 -0.82 -21.53 4.50
N GLN A 20 0.19 -22.13 5.14
CA GLN A 20 0.92 -21.52 6.26
C GLN A 20 1.73 -20.28 5.83
N ARG A 21 2.02 -20.15 4.54
CA ARG A 21 2.73 -18.98 3.97
C ARG A 21 1.83 -17.79 3.72
N ILE A 22 0.50 -17.94 3.80
CA ILE A 22 -0.46 -16.86 3.62
C ILE A 22 -0.83 -16.24 4.96
N GLN A 23 -0.74 -14.93 5.02
CA GLN A 23 -1.10 -14.15 6.20
C GLN A 23 -2.09 -13.07 5.79
N PHE A 24 -3.24 -13.06 6.46
CA PHE A 24 -4.19 -11.96 6.31
C PHE A 24 -3.89 -10.90 7.36
N VAL A 25 -3.69 -9.69 6.93
CA VAL A 25 -3.34 -8.55 7.79
C VAL A 25 -4.44 -7.52 7.75
N TYR A 26 -4.86 -7.07 8.91
CA TYR A 26 -5.75 -5.93 9.10
C TYR A 26 -4.92 -4.72 9.52
N SER A 27 -5.11 -3.57 8.85
CA SER A 27 -4.37 -2.36 9.17
C SER A 27 -5.18 -1.10 8.86
N PRO A 28 -5.71 -0.41 9.89
CA PRO A 28 -6.35 0.90 9.73
C PRO A 28 -5.39 1.96 9.18
N LEU A 29 -4.11 1.92 9.56
CA LEU A 29 -3.10 2.85 9.06
C LEU A 29 -2.85 2.66 7.56
N ASN A 30 -2.83 1.40 7.08
CA ASN A 30 -2.77 1.15 5.64
C ASN A 30 -3.94 1.82 4.92
N GLU A 31 -5.16 1.67 5.43
CA GLU A 31 -6.34 2.29 4.84
C GLU A 31 -6.27 3.82 4.86
N LEU A 32 -5.74 4.41 5.92
CA LEU A 32 -5.50 5.84 5.98
C LEU A 32 -4.54 6.29 4.86
N PHE A 33 -3.42 5.61 4.66
CA PHE A 33 -2.51 5.92 3.56
C PHE A 33 -3.12 5.66 2.18
N ARG A 34 -3.94 4.61 2.02
CA ARG A 34 -4.67 4.34 0.78
C ARG A 34 -5.70 5.43 0.48
N SER A 35 -6.36 5.98 1.48
CA SER A 35 -7.26 7.12 1.29
C SER A 35 -6.51 8.39 0.86
N LEU A 36 -5.31 8.66 1.40
CA LEU A 36 -4.44 9.74 0.93
C LEU A 36 -3.97 9.52 -0.51
N HIS A 37 -3.65 8.28 -0.88
CA HIS A 37 -3.33 7.93 -2.27
C HIS A 37 -4.49 8.21 -3.23
N VAL A 38 -5.73 7.91 -2.84
CA VAL A 38 -6.93 8.24 -3.63
C VAL A 38 -7.07 9.75 -3.79
N LEU A 39 -6.81 10.53 -2.75
CA LEU A 39 -6.88 12.00 -2.81
C LEU A 39 -5.81 12.63 -3.69
N LEU A 40 -4.64 11.99 -3.83
CA LEU A 40 -3.63 12.39 -4.81
C LEU A 40 -4.10 12.16 -6.26
N ASN A 41 -4.78 11.05 -6.51
CA ASN A 41 -5.13 10.58 -7.84
C ASN A 41 -6.61 10.22 -7.98
N PRO A 42 -7.56 11.13 -7.69
CA PRO A 42 -8.99 10.80 -7.61
C PRO A 42 -9.56 10.28 -8.94
N ARG A 43 -9.04 10.76 -10.08
CA ARG A 43 -9.47 10.30 -11.40
C ARG A 43 -9.06 8.84 -11.70
N HIS A 44 -7.98 8.38 -11.11
CA HIS A 44 -7.53 7.00 -11.24
C HIS A 44 -8.38 6.03 -10.39
N HIS A 45 -9.00 6.55 -9.33
CA HIS A 45 -9.81 5.79 -8.38
C HIS A 45 -11.30 6.16 -8.47
N GLY A 46 -11.87 6.06 -9.67
CA GLY A 46 -13.24 6.50 -9.97
C GLY A 46 -14.33 5.91 -9.08
N THR A 47 -14.09 4.73 -8.46
CA THR A 47 -15.01 4.13 -7.48
C THR A 47 -15.15 4.94 -6.20
N ASN A 48 -14.20 5.83 -5.92
CA ASN A 48 -14.19 6.68 -4.73
C ASN A 48 -14.51 8.15 -5.05
N ILE A 49 -14.90 8.48 -6.27
CA ILE A 49 -15.10 9.88 -6.69
C ILE A 49 -16.17 10.59 -5.87
N ASP A 50 -17.26 9.90 -5.54
CA ASP A 50 -18.33 10.47 -4.73
C ASP A 50 -17.84 10.84 -3.33
N TRP A 51 -17.02 9.98 -2.73
CA TRP A 51 -16.38 10.26 -1.45
C TRP A 51 -15.43 11.46 -1.53
N VAL A 52 -14.63 11.56 -2.59
CA VAL A 52 -13.72 12.70 -2.79
C VAL A 52 -14.51 14.00 -2.90
N ILE A 53 -15.61 14.01 -3.65
CA ILE A 53 -16.48 15.19 -3.78
C ILE A 53 -17.10 15.55 -2.42
N GLU A 54 -17.55 14.56 -1.65
CA GLU A 54 -18.17 14.74 -0.34
C GLU A 54 -17.25 15.44 0.67
N ILE A 55 -15.95 15.15 0.62
CA ILE A 55 -14.97 15.68 1.60
C ILE A 55 -14.19 16.90 1.10
N GLN A 56 -14.25 17.25 -0.19
CA GLN A 56 -13.41 18.29 -0.78
C GLN A 56 -13.51 19.65 -0.07
N ASP A 57 -14.71 20.01 0.40
CA ASP A 57 -14.94 21.30 1.09
C ASP A 57 -14.32 21.35 2.52
N LYS A 58 -13.95 20.17 3.05
CA LYS A 58 -13.26 20.06 4.35
C LYS A 58 -11.74 20.13 4.21
N LEU A 59 -11.20 19.99 2.98
CA LEU A 59 -9.77 19.96 2.70
C LEU A 59 -9.24 21.40 2.53
N THR A 60 -8.21 21.73 3.29
CA THR A 60 -7.58 23.07 3.27
C THR A 60 -6.42 23.11 2.28
N GLU A 61 -5.95 24.32 1.94
CA GLU A 61 -4.75 24.51 1.14
C GLU A 61 -3.52 23.87 1.82
N GLU A 62 -3.37 24.05 3.14
CA GLU A 62 -2.31 23.40 3.93
C GLU A 62 -2.38 21.88 3.85
N PHE A 63 -3.59 21.30 3.79
CA PHE A 63 -3.75 19.87 3.59
C PHE A 63 -3.16 19.43 2.25
N TYR A 64 -3.47 20.12 1.16
CA TYR A 64 -2.95 19.78 -0.17
C TYR A 64 -1.44 19.96 -0.26
N GLU A 65 -0.87 21.01 0.35
CA GLU A 65 0.58 21.18 0.45
C GLU A 65 1.24 19.99 1.15
N ASN A 66 0.69 19.52 2.28
CA ASN A 66 1.21 18.36 2.99
C ASN A 66 0.97 17.05 2.22
N LEU A 67 -0.19 16.92 1.57
CA LEU A 67 -0.51 15.76 0.73
C LEU A 67 0.54 15.56 -0.36
N HIS A 68 0.90 16.63 -1.08
CA HIS A 68 1.91 16.57 -2.13
C HIS A 68 3.33 16.43 -1.55
N TYR A 69 3.65 17.13 -0.47
CA TYR A 69 4.96 17.06 0.16
C TYR A 69 5.31 15.63 0.63
N PHE A 70 4.33 14.89 1.17
CA PHE A 70 4.52 13.52 1.66
C PHE A 70 4.15 12.43 0.67
N GLN A 71 3.87 12.75 -0.59
CA GLN A 71 3.34 11.80 -1.58
C GLN A 71 4.17 10.51 -1.71
N LEU A 72 5.50 10.56 -1.59
CA LEU A 72 6.37 9.39 -1.67
C LEU A 72 6.08 8.32 -0.62
N PHE A 73 5.42 8.66 0.49
CA PHE A 73 5.06 7.69 1.52
C PHE A 73 3.82 6.86 1.17
N TYR A 74 2.96 7.33 0.25
CA TYR A 74 1.69 6.65 -0.04
C TYR A 74 1.30 6.59 -1.52
N GLU A 75 2.06 7.19 -2.41
CA GLU A 75 1.72 7.21 -3.83
C GLU A 75 1.84 5.84 -4.50
N LEU A 76 2.89 5.09 -4.23
CA LEU A 76 3.08 3.72 -4.75
C LEU A 76 2.45 2.66 -3.84
N GLY A 77 1.72 3.08 -2.84
CA GLY A 77 1.22 2.24 -1.79
C GLY A 77 1.90 2.54 -0.45
N VAL A 78 1.54 1.80 0.59
CA VAL A 78 2.26 1.92 1.85
C VAL A 78 3.67 1.39 1.64
N SER A 79 4.65 2.22 1.92
CA SER A 79 6.05 1.82 1.89
C SER A 79 6.26 0.53 2.70
N PRO A 80 6.99 -0.47 2.20
CA PRO A 80 7.37 -1.65 2.98
C PRO A 80 8.01 -1.30 4.32
N ILE A 81 8.76 -0.20 4.38
CA ILE A 81 9.33 0.34 5.63
C ILE A 81 8.24 0.67 6.64
N LEU A 82 7.10 1.18 6.20
CA LEU A 82 5.96 1.45 7.06
C LEU A 82 5.20 0.16 7.42
N LEU A 83 5.26 -0.86 6.55
CA LEU A 83 4.62 -2.16 6.75
C LEU A 83 5.43 -3.12 7.63
N CYS A 84 6.73 -2.90 7.83
CA CYS A 84 7.60 -3.79 8.63
C CYS A 84 7.14 -3.97 10.08
N ASN A 85 6.25 -3.10 10.58
CA ASN A 85 5.69 -3.18 11.92
C ASN A 85 4.33 -3.87 11.99
N PHE A 86 3.74 -4.26 10.86
CA PHE A 86 2.49 -5.03 10.84
C PHE A 86 2.74 -6.46 11.31
N ARG A 87 2.91 -6.63 12.59
CA ARG A 87 3.00 -7.95 13.22
C ARG A 87 1.63 -8.34 13.78
N TYR A 88 0.81 -9.00 12.95
CA TYR A 88 -0.09 -10.10 13.32
C TYR A 88 -1.27 -9.85 14.27
N HIS A 89 -1.58 -8.64 14.70
CA HIS A 89 -2.69 -8.44 15.63
C HIS A 89 -3.62 -7.36 15.12
N MET A 90 -4.90 -7.54 15.40
CA MET A 90 -5.87 -6.48 15.28
C MET A 90 -5.43 -5.34 16.20
N THR A 91 -4.86 -4.30 15.62
CA THR A 91 -4.39 -3.11 16.32
C THR A 91 -5.33 -1.95 16.04
N THR A 92 -5.38 -1.01 16.96
CA THR A 92 -6.06 0.27 16.72
C THR A 92 -5.19 1.17 15.84
N ILE A 93 -5.80 2.14 15.19
CA ILE A 93 -5.05 3.11 14.39
C ILE A 93 -4.06 3.92 15.25
N GLU A 94 -4.38 4.16 16.51
CA GLU A 94 -3.52 4.83 17.48
C GLU A 94 -2.24 4.02 17.74
N GLU A 95 -2.39 2.72 17.96
CA GLU A 95 -1.26 1.81 18.18
C GLU A 95 -0.39 1.72 16.93
N GLU A 96 -0.96 1.63 15.75
CA GLU A 96 -0.20 1.61 14.50
C GLU A 96 0.54 2.92 14.24
N ILE A 97 -0.07 4.08 14.49
CA ILE A 97 0.58 5.38 14.40
C ILE A 97 1.73 5.49 15.42
N GLN A 98 1.54 5.00 16.63
CA GLN A 98 2.59 5.01 17.65
C GLN A 98 3.76 4.10 17.25
N ASN A 99 3.48 2.90 16.76
CA ASN A 99 4.49 1.98 16.24
C ASN A 99 5.27 2.59 15.06
N LEU A 100 4.59 3.30 14.16
CA LEU A 100 5.23 4.00 13.06
C LEU A 100 6.15 5.12 13.57
N LYS A 101 5.74 5.88 14.60
CA LYS A 101 6.59 6.90 15.22
C LYS A 101 7.86 6.30 15.79
N GLU A 102 7.73 5.24 16.57
CA GLU A 102 8.85 4.53 17.18
C GLU A 102 9.79 3.95 16.12
N PHE A 103 9.21 3.37 15.06
CA PHE A 103 9.97 2.85 13.94
C PHE A 103 10.79 3.95 13.26
N LEU A 104 10.18 5.05 12.85
CA LEU A 104 10.88 6.13 12.13
C LEU A 104 11.95 6.81 12.97
N VAL A 105 11.77 6.91 14.29
CA VAL A 105 12.79 7.44 15.20
C VAL A 105 14.02 6.53 15.26
N ASN A 106 13.83 5.21 15.23
CA ASN A 106 14.89 4.22 15.37
C ASN A 106 15.47 3.76 14.02
N TYR A 107 14.77 3.97 12.91
CA TYR A 107 15.22 3.56 11.59
C TYR A 107 16.27 4.53 11.03
N PRO A 108 17.41 4.02 10.51
CA PRO A 108 18.43 4.89 9.95
C PRO A 108 17.90 5.75 8.81
N THR A 109 17.90 7.06 9.01
CA THR A 109 17.36 8.04 8.02
C THR A 109 17.99 7.88 6.65
N ILE A 110 19.28 7.54 6.58
CA ILE A 110 19.95 7.31 5.30
C ILE A 110 19.31 6.17 4.49
N ARG A 111 18.90 5.08 5.15
CA ARG A 111 18.23 3.96 4.49
C ARG A 111 16.81 4.32 4.04
N LEU A 112 16.12 5.17 4.78
CA LEU A 112 14.83 5.70 4.35
C LEU A 112 15.01 6.54 3.08
N ILE A 113 16.01 7.40 3.05
CA ILE A 113 16.33 8.23 1.88
C ILE A 113 16.67 7.36 0.68
N GLU A 114 17.58 6.39 0.81
CA GLU A 114 17.94 5.44 -0.24
C GLU A 114 16.74 4.66 -0.78
N TYR A 115 15.79 4.32 0.10
CA TYR A 115 14.56 3.68 -0.30
C TYR A 115 13.66 4.62 -1.11
N LEU A 116 13.46 5.86 -0.67
CA LEU A 116 12.65 6.85 -1.38
C LEU A 116 13.28 7.27 -2.72
N GLU A 117 14.61 7.39 -2.79
CA GLU A 117 15.34 7.63 -4.04
C GLU A 117 15.11 6.48 -5.04
N ARG A 118 15.15 5.21 -4.61
CA ARG A 118 14.81 4.07 -5.48
C ARG A 118 13.39 4.12 -6.02
N ILE A 119 12.42 4.54 -5.19
CA ILE A 119 11.03 4.71 -5.66
C ILE A 119 10.96 5.73 -6.79
N ILE A 120 11.70 6.84 -6.70
CA ILE A 120 11.77 7.85 -7.75
C ILE A 120 12.40 7.28 -9.01
N ASP A 121 13.53 6.61 -8.89
CA ASP A 121 14.26 5.99 -10.01
C ASP A 121 13.40 4.92 -10.72
N ASP A 122 12.72 4.07 -9.96
CA ASP A 122 11.84 3.03 -10.51
C ASP A 122 10.65 3.65 -11.27
N ARG A 123 10.15 4.78 -10.82
CA ARG A 123 9.08 5.53 -11.51
C ARG A 123 9.57 6.12 -12.83
N GLU A 124 10.72 6.78 -12.82
CA GLU A 124 11.30 7.36 -14.02
C GLU A 124 11.62 6.31 -15.08
N ASN A 125 12.10 5.14 -14.67
CA ASN A 125 12.48 4.07 -15.58
C ASN A 125 11.31 3.19 -16.04
N ALA A 126 10.32 2.93 -15.19
CA ALA A 126 9.23 1.98 -15.49
C ALA A 126 7.99 2.62 -16.12
N PHE A 127 7.67 3.86 -15.78
CA PHE A 127 6.39 4.48 -16.15
C PHE A 127 6.44 5.34 -17.41
N ILE A 128 7.54 6.02 -17.69
CA ILE A 128 7.63 7.01 -18.77
C ILE A 128 7.49 6.39 -20.17
N PRO A 129 8.06 5.23 -20.50
CA PRO A 129 7.97 4.72 -21.86
C PRO A 129 6.61 4.16 -22.27
N THR A 130 5.82 3.65 -21.32
CA THR A 130 4.64 2.83 -21.63
C THR A 130 3.33 3.62 -21.57
N LEU A 131 3.24 4.63 -20.74
CA LEU A 131 2.02 5.42 -20.52
C LEU A 131 2.02 6.79 -21.20
N ALA A 132 3.17 7.28 -21.67
CA ALA A 132 3.33 8.60 -22.30
C ALA A 132 2.60 8.78 -23.64
N LYS A 133 2.06 7.73 -24.23
CA LYS A 133 1.32 7.79 -25.51
C LYS A 133 -0.16 8.14 -25.36
N GLY A 134 -0.52 9.03 -24.47
CA GLY A 134 -1.92 9.51 -24.45
C GLY A 134 -2.48 10.08 -23.17
N LEU A 135 -1.71 10.08 -22.09
CA LEU A 135 -2.12 10.70 -20.82
C LEU A 135 -1.11 11.79 -20.48
N GLU A 136 -1.53 13.04 -20.57
CA GLU A 136 -0.76 14.16 -20.03
C GLU A 136 -0.77 14.06 -18.49
N TRP A 137 0.22 13.39 -17.91
CA TRP A 137 0.50 13.44 -16.48
C TRP A 137 1.23 14.74 -16.18
N LYS A 138 0.50 15.85 -16.19
CA LYS A 138 1.08 17.20 -15.97
C LYS A 138 1.36 17.55 -14.51
N ASP A 139 0.97 16.71 -13.54
CA ASP A 139 0.91 17.11 -12.14
C ASP A 139 1.95 16.47 -11.22
N PHE A 140 2.95 15.78 -11.77
CA PHE A 140 4.07 15.31 -10.95
C PHE A 140 5.22 16.30 -11.00
N SER A 141 5.24 17.25 -10.08
CA SER A 141 6.43 18.08 -9.92
C SER A 141 7.53 17.26 -9.22
N LEU A 142 8.51 16.80 -9.98
CA LEU A 142 9.77 16.23 -9.47
C LEU A 142 10.38 17.13 -8.38
N ASN A 143 10.12 18.43 -8.43
CA ASN A 143 10.62 19.43 -7.48
C ASN A 143 10.14 19.23 -6.03
N GLU A 144 8.93 18.69 -5.80
CA GLU A 144 8.41 18.49 -4.44
C GLU A 144 9.01 17.24 -3.78
N ASN A 145 9.25 16.18 -4.53
CA ASN A 145 9.95 15.00 -4.05
C ASN A 145 11.36 15.33 -3.59
N ASP A 146 12.06 16.17 -4.35
CA ASP A 146 13.39 16.68 -3.99
C ASP A 146 13.39 17.47 -2.67
N GLN A 147 12.30 18.20 -2.36
CA GLN A 147 12.23 18.98 -1.14
C GLN A 147 12.12 18.07 0.09
N LEU A 148 11.30 17.02 0.05
CA LEU A 148 11.20 16.03 1.14
C LEU A 148 12.57 15.39 1.42
N LEU A 149 13.28 14.95 0.38
CA LEU A 149 14.59 14.31 0.53
C LEU A 149 15.65 15.28 1.11
N LYS A 150 15.66 16.55 0.66
CA LYS A 150 16.54 17.58 1.19
C LYS A 150 16.27 17.84 2.67
N ASP A 151 15.00 17.94 3.04
CA ASP A 151 14.59 18.18 4.42
C ASP A 151 14.88 16.99 5.33
N LEU A 152 14.71 15.75 4.87
CA LEU A 152 15.10 14.54 5.59
C LEU A 152 16.62 14.52 5.85
N LYS A 153 17.44 14.86 4.84
CA LYS A 153 18.90 14.98 4.98
C LYS A 153 19.30 16.05 5.98
N ARG A 154 18.54 17.15 6.05
CA ARG A 154 18.83 18.30 6.92
C ARG A 154 18.36 18.09 8.35
N ASN A 155 17.11 17.65 8.55
CA ASN A 155 16.47 17.49 9.84
C ASN A 155 15.27 16.55 9.81
N ALA A 156 15.53 15.25 9.82
CA ALA A 156 14.50 14.20 9.77
C ALA A 156 13.47 14.33 10.91
N THR A 157 13.89 14.74 12.12
CA THR A 157 12.98 14.91 13.25
C THR A 157 11.90 15.97 12.97
N SER A 158 12.26 17.05 12.29
CA SER A 158 11.29 18.09 11.90
C SER A 158 10.31 17.57 10.85
N VAL A 159 10.81 16.78 9.88
CA VAL A 159 9.99 16.15 8.85
C VAL A 159 8.99 15.16 9.48
N TYR A 160 9.46 14.31 10.39
CA TYR A 160 8.58 13.36 11.08
C TYR A 160 7.52 14.06 11.93
N ARG A 161 7.88 15.12 12.64
CA ARG A 161 6.90 15.93 13.39
C ARG A 161 5.81 16.49 12.47
N ARG A 162 6.19 17.05 11.32
CA ARG A 162 5.25 17.56 10.32
C ARG A 162 4.35 16.44 9.76
N LEU A 163 4.93 15.28 9.44
CA LEU A 163 4.19 14.10 8.96
C LEU A 163 3.11 13.68 9.98
N PHE A 164 3.49 13.52 11.25
CA PHE A 164 2.54 13.07 12.26
C PHE A 164 1.50 14.12 12.62
N SER A 165 1.81 15.40 12.52
CA SER A 165 0.80 16.47 12.65
C SER A 165 -0.20 16.42 11.50
N PHE A 166 0.27 16.19 10.28
CA PHE A 166 -0.57 16.02 9.10
C PHE A 166 -1.47 14.79 9.21
N ILE A 167 -0.91 13.63 9.57
CA ILE A 167 -1.67 12.37 9.78
C ILE A 167 -2.74 12.57 10.87
N ASP A 168 -2.39 13.19 12.00
CA ASP A 168 -3.31 13.39 13.12
C ASP A 168 -4.46 14.34 12.75
N TRP A 169 -4.17 15.43 12.03
CA TRP A 169 -5.18 16.33 11.52
C TRP A 169 -6.13 15.63 10.54
N TYR A 170 -5.57 14.95 9.53
CA TYR A 170 -6.35 14.26 8.50
C TYR A 170 -7.23 13.18 9.11
N ARG A 171 -6.66 12.38 10.02
CA ARG A 171 -7.40 11.35 10.73
C ARG A 171 -8.64 11.93 11.41
N LYS A 172 -8.44 12.94 12.27
CA LYS A 172 -9.52 13.51 13.09
C LYS A 172 -10.54 14.31 12.29
N SER A 173 -10.12 14.96 11.23
CA SER A 173 -10.99 15.85 10.44
C SER A 173 -11.79 15.11 9.36
N ILE A 174 -11.28 13.99 8.85
CA ILE A 174 -11.83 13.31 7.68
C ILE A 174 -11.93 11.79 7.89
N PHE A 175 -10.80 11.14 8.20
CA PHE A 175 -10.71 9.69 8.11
C PHE A 175 -11.57 8.96 9.15
N ASP A 176 -11.56 9.39 10.41
CA ASP A 176 -12.31 8.74 11.49
C ASP A 176 -13.82 8.74 11.23
N ASP A 177 -14.37 9.83 10.68
CA ASP A 177 -15.78 9.88 10.28
C ASP A 177 -16.04 8.96 9.09
N THR A 178 -15.23 9.05 8.04
CA THR A 178 -15.34 8.16 6.86
C THR A 178 -15.25 6.68 7.27
N TRP A 179 -14.31 6.33 8.15
CA TRP A 179 -14.11 4.99 8.68
C TRP A 179 -15.36 4.41 9.32
N LYS A 180 -16.04 5.20 10.15
CA LYS A 180 -17.27 4.83 10.85
C LYS A 180 -18.47 4.80 9.90
N GLU A 181 -18.70 5.86 9.14
CA GLU A 181 -19.88 6.00 8.28
C GLU A 181 -19.92 4.96 7.15
N LYS A 182 -18.76 4.66 6.56
CA LYS A 182 -18.65 3.65 5.49
C LYS A 182 -18.50 2.23 6.03
N LEU A 183 -18.46 2.03 7.36
CA LEU A 183 -18.27 0.73 8.04
C LEU A 183 -17.04 -0.03 7.52
N ILE A 184 -15.93 0.69 7.33
CA ILE A 184 -14.74 0.16 6.65
C ILE A 184 -14.15 -1.00 7.43
N GLU A 185 -13.97 -0.86 8.74
CA GLU A 185 -13.48 -1.93 9.61
C GLU A 185 -14.26 -3.22 9.42
N GLN A 186 -15.60 -3.13 9.54
CA GLN A 186 -16.46 -4.28 9.41
C GLN A 186 -16.30 -4.97 8.04
N LYS A 187 -16.22 -4.20 6.97
CA LYS A 187 -16.04 -4.73 5.62
C LYS A 187 -14.70 -5.46 5.45
N LEU A 188 -13.62 -4.88 5.97
CA LEU A 188 -12.29 -5.49 5.92
C LEU A 188 -12.25 -6.79 6.74
N LEU A 189 -12.79 -6.81 7.94
CA LEU A 189 -12.82 -7.99 8.80
C LEU A 189 -13.68 -9.12 8.20
N ILE A 190 -14.83 -8.80 7.62
CA ILE A 190 -15.65 -9.78 6.89
C ILE A 190 -14.88 -10.38 5.72
N GLU A 191 -14.18 -9.56 4.95
CA GLU A 191 -13.40 -10.07 3.81
C GLU A 191 -12.23 -10.94 4.27
N ILE A 192 -11.50 -10.56 5.32
CA ILE A 192 -10.44 -11.40 5.92
C ILE A 192 -11.03 -12.74 6.38
N GLN A 193 -12.16 -12.72 7.09
CA GLN A 193 -12.81 -13.95 7.57
C GLN A 193 -13.22 -14.84 6.42
N LYS A 194 -13.84 -14.27 5.38
CA LYS A 194 -14.29 -14.99 4.19
C LYS A 194 -13.10 -15.65 3.48
N GLN A 195 -12.04 -14.90 3.18
CA GLN A 195 -10.89 -15.40 2.43
C GLN A 195 -10.06 -16.41 3.26
N SER A 196 -9.91 -16.19 4.57
CA SER A 196 -9.20 -17.14 5.42
C SER A 196 -9.97 -18.44 5.61
N SER A 197 -11.30 -18.41 5.64
CA SER A 197 -12.13 -19.63 5.66
C SER A 197 -12.04 -20.36 4.33
N PHE A 198 -12.12 -19.64 3.22
CA PHE A 198 -11.99 -20.23 1.89
C PHE A 198 -10.61 -20.87 1.67
N LEU A 199 -9.53 -20.20 2.12
CA LEU A 199 -8.17 -20.75 2.09
C LEU A 199 -8.08 -22.10 2.83
N ARG A 200 -8.65 -22.18 4.02
CA ARG A 200 -8.66 -23.43 4.82
C ARG A 200 -9.48 -24.53 4.20
N GLU A 201 -10.63 -24.21 3.60
CA GLU A 201 -11.56 -25.20 3.05
C GLU A 201 -11.17 -25.68 1.64
N LYS A 202 -10.66 -24.80 0.79
CA LYS A 202 -10.40 -25.04 -0.62
C LYS A 202 -8.93 -25.09 -0.98
N GLY A 203 -8.08 -24.53 -0.14
CA GLY A 203 -6.64 -24.51 -0.33
C GLY A 203 -6.11 -23.27 -1.05
N PHE A 204 -4.79 -23.26 -1.15
CA PHE A 204 -4.01 -22.12 -1.63
C PHE A 204 -4.36 -21.69 -3.06
N ILE A 205 -4.32 -22.63 -4.01
CA ILE A 205 -4.54 -22.34 -5.43
C ILE A 205 -5.96 -21.83 -5.68
N GLU A 206 -6.96 -22.54 -5.09
CA GLU A 206 -8.36 -22.18 -5.26
C GLU A 206 -8.68 -20.83 -4.64
N MET A 207 -8.03 -20.46 -3.53
CA MET A 207 -8.20 -19.14 -2.93
C MET A 207 -7.77 -18.03 -3.89
N PHE A 208 -6.59 -18.12 -4.52
CA PHE A 208 -6.16 -17.12 -5.48
C PHE A 208 -7.03 -17.07 -6.74
N ASN A 209 -7.49 -18.21 -7.22
CA ASN A 209 -8.40 -18.29 -8.37
C ASN A 209 -9.80 -17.71 -8.05
N HIS A 210 -10.18 -17.72 -6.76
CA HIS A 210 -11.48 -17.22 -6.30
C HIS A 210 -11.47 -15.71 -5.98
N LEU A 211 -10.29 -15.11 -5.81
CA LEU A 211 -10.21 -13.67 -5.66
C LEU A 211 -10.86 -13.01 -6.88
N GLN A 212 -11.87 -12.17 -6.65
CA GLN A 212 -12.61 -11.45 -7.71
C GLN A 212 -11.74 -10.35 -8.34
N ILE A 213 -10.51 -10.70 -8.69
CA ILE A 213 -9.51 -9.82 -9.28
C ILE A 213 -9.04 -10.51 -10.57
N ASP A 214 -9.58 -10.10 -11.71
CA ASP A 214 -9.27 -10.66 -13.04
C ASP A 214 -7.78 -10.61 -13.43
N ARG A 215 -6.94 -10.09 -12.56
CA ARG A 215 -5.51 -9.87 -12.80
C ARG A 215 -4.60 -10.84 -12.08
N ILE A 216 -5.15 -11.76 -11.25
CA ILE A 216 -4.36 -12.75 -10.51
C ILE A 216 -4.67 -14.13 -11.05
N HIS A 217 -3.64 -14.86 -11.44
CA HIS A 217 -3.78 -16.21 -11.96
C HIS A 217 -2.68 -17.10 -11.42
N TRP A 218 -3.06 -18.27 -10.95
CA TRP A 218 -2.09 -19.35 -10.69
C TRP A 218 -1.74 -20.07 -11.98
N LYS A 219 -0.44 -20.18 -12.29
CA LYS A 219 0.05 -20.91 -13.47
C LYS A 219 1.20 -21.81 -13.07
N LYS A 220 1.00 -23.14 -13.20
CA LYS A 220 2.00 -24.17 -12.88
C LYS A 220 2.50 -24.02 -11.43
N ASP A 221 3.62 -23.34 -11.23
CA ASP A 221 4.38 -23.16 -10.00
C ASP A 221 4.51 -21.69 -9.56
N ALA A 222 3.74 -20.82 -10.17
CA ALA A 222 3.84 -19.38 -9.94
C ALA A 222 2.49 -18.68 -9.87
N LEU A 223 2.42 -17.65 -9.05
CA LEU A 223 1.35 -16.66 -9.04
C LEU A 223 1.70 -15.54 -10.02
N SER A 224 0.89 -15.36 -11.05
CA SER A 224 1.04 -14.33 -12.05
C SER A 224 0.04 -13.21 -11.81
N ILE A 225 0.52 -11.99 -11.72
CA ILE A 225 -0.28 -10.78 -11.48
C ILE A 225 -0.08 -9.85 -12.67
N ILE A 226 -1.14 -9.55 -13.42
CA ILE A 226 -1.08 -8.69 -14.60
C ILE A 226 -0.77 -7.26 -14.17
N LYS A 227 0.36 -6.73 -14.67
CA LYS A 227 0.84 -5.37 -14.42
C LYS A 227 1.39 -4.77 -15.71
N PRO A 228 1.54 -3.43 -15.83
CA PRO A 228 2.10 -2.79 -17.02
C PRO A 228 3.63 -2.99 -17.17
N PHE A 229 4.27 -3.70 -16.25
CA PHE A 229 5.71 -4.00 -16.26
C PHE A 229 5.93 -5.47 -15.90
N ASP A 230 7.12 -5.98 -16.18
CA ASP A 230 7.54 -7.34 -15.82
C ASP A 230 8.45 -7.31 -14.59
N GLN A 231 8.17 -8.18 -13.62
CA GLN A 231 8.98 -8.42 -12.44
C GLN A 231 8.90 -9.88 -12.06
N GLU A 232 10.00 -10.47 -11.61
CA GLU A 232 10.03 -11.82 -11.06
C GLU A 232 10.48 -11.77 -9.60
N ILE A 233 9.69 -12.40 -8.72
CA ILE A 233 9.93 -12.50 -7.28
C ILE A 233 10.07 -13.97 -6.94
N HIS A 234 11.19 -14.35 -6.33
CA HIS A 234 11.46 -15.70 -5.87
C HIS A 234 11.27 -15.78 -4.36
N LEU A 235 10.23 -16.48 -3.91
CA LEU A 235 9.97 -16.74 -2.50
C LEU A 235 10.79 -17.94 -2.03
N LYS A 236 11.55 -17.75 -0.96
CA LYS A 236 12.24 -18.81 -0.23
C LYS A 236 11.27 -19.49 0.73
N ASP A 237 11.66 -20.62 1.30
CA ASP A 237 10.82 -21.39 2.23
C ASP A 237 10.40 -20.62 3.47
N SER A 238 11.24 -19.65 3.91
CA SER A 238 10.94 -18.78 5.05
C SER A 238 10.02 -17.60 4.75
N ASP A 239 9.80 -17.33 3.47
CA ASP A 239 9.07 -16.11 3.07
C ASP A 239 7.56 -16.36 3.09
N SER A 240 6.80 -15.32 3.34
CA SER A 240 5.34 -15.36 3.38
C SER A 240 4.71 -14.31 2.48
N ILE A 241 3.47 -14.55 2.09
CA ILE A 241 2.64 -13.58 1.36
C ILE A 241 1.67 -12.96 2.36
N MET A 242 1.77 -11.65 2.53
CA MET A 242 0.79 -10.89 3.30
C MET A 242 -0.30 -10.35 2.38
N LEU A 243 -1.54 -10.63 2.73
CA LEU A 243 -2.73 -10.14 2.04
C LEU A 243 -3.41 -9.09 2.92
N LEU A 244 -3.41 -7.85 2.43
CA LEU A 244 -4.06 -6.72 3.08
C LEU A 244 -5.27 -6.31 2.22
N PRO A 245 -6.50 -6.57 2.67
CA PRO A 245 -7.68 -6.04 1.99
C PRO A 245 -7.69 -4.52 2.13
N SER A 246 -8.18 -3.84 1.10
CA SER A 246 -8.34 -2.39 1.14
C SER A 246 -9.67 -1.96 0.55
N TYR A 247 -10.32 -1.01 1.22
CA TYR A 247 -11.55 -0.39 0.78
C TYR A 247 -11.30 0.67 -0.28
N PHE A 248 -10.26 1.49 -0.10
CA PHE A 248 -10.03 2.67 -0.93
C PHE A 248 -9.43 2.37 -2.30
N ILE A 249 -8.60 1.34 -2.42
CA ILE A 249 -7.88 1.07 -3.68
C ILE A 249 -8.56 0.04 -4.59
N TRP A 250 -9.69 -0.54 -4.17
CA TRP A 250 -10.43 -1.44 -5.04
C TRP A 250 -10.82 -0.76 -6.38
N PRO A 251 -10.67 -1.39 -7.53
CA PRO A 251 -10.20 -2.75 -7.80
C PRO A 251 -8.68 -2.86 -8.07
N HIS A 252 -7.89 -1.90 -7.65
CA HIS A 252 -6.45 -1.91 -7.87
C HIS A 252 -5.74 -2.87 -6.91
N LEU A 253 -4.66 -3.47 -7.40
CA LEU A 253 -3.81 -4.36 -6.62
C LEU A 253 -2.41 -3.76 -6.53
N PHE A 254 -1.92 -3.57 -5.33
CA PHE A 254 -0.52 -3.22 -5.07
C PHE A 254 0.26 -4.47 -4.67
N VAL A 255 1.45 -4.63 -5.21
CA VAL A 255 2.35 -5.76 -4.91
C VAL A 255 3.70 -5.17 -4.57
N GLU A 256 4.21 -5.55 -3.42
CA GLU A 256 5.51 -5.09 -2.93
C GLU A 256 6.30 -6.27 -2.38
N SER A 257 7.61 -6.24 -2.53
CA SER A 257 8.55 -7.21 -1.97
C SER A 257 9.54 -6.50 -1.05
N PHE A 258 9.85 -7.07 0.09
CA PHE A 258 10.74 -6.48 1.09
C PHE A 258 11.53 -7.54 1.86
#